data_33bca1bb15133ab680d86697fce6cec6
#
_entry.id   33bca1bb15133ab680d86697fce6cec6
#
_cell.length_a   1.000
_cell.length_b   1.000
_cell.length_c   1.000
_cell.angle_alpha   90.00
_cell.angle_beta   90.00
_cell.angle_gamma   90.00
#
_symmetry.space_group_name_H-M   'P 1'
#
loop_
_entity.id
_entity.type
_entity.pdbx_description
1 polymer ?
#
loop_
_entity_poly.entity_id
_entity_poly.type
_entity_poly.pdbx_seq_one_letter_code
_entity_poly.pdbx_strand_id
1 'polypeptide(L)'
;MKSFLIIVCFALLSNFINASEIKKTTFAYWDKPDVEILYITPNAINEDTEIIFVIHGNSRNADDYLSAWIPLVQNKNVIIAAPNFDKKNFRYFFLLESAESNGTINERSDSYINTSISLFFNYFKSRFALNANTYKMFGHSAGAQFTHRYMLLSNDQRISDTVIANAGWYTFLNGEQYPYGIKDTPIEISSSHIRWFMSNKTSLLIGSIDINLNNVNSSAGAQKQGITRVDRADNYFKSLIDISDKKEIPFRWSYKVINDVGHDYQKMTPIAASILLQDIGNID
;
A
#
# COMPACT_ATOMS: atom_id res chain seq x y z
N MET A 1 -73.17 -0.50 16.02
CA MET A 1 -71.76 -0.18 16.35
C MET A 1 -70.91 -0.92 15.33
N LYS A 2 -70.29 -0.20 14.38
CA LYS A 2 -69.37 -0.78 13.38
C LYS A 2 -67.97 -0.44 13.81
N SER A 3 -67.20 -1.46 14.18
CA SER A 3 -65.80 -1.32 14.56
C SER A 3 -64.96 -1.16 13.29
N PHE A 4 -64.24 -0.04 13.15
CA PHE A 4 -63.27 0.21 12.10
C PHE A 4 -61.90 -0.35 12.57
N LEU A 5 -61.42 -1.35 11.85
CA LEU A 5 -60.06 -1.91 12.06
C LEU A 5 -59.06 -1.09 11.24
N ILE A 6 -58.24 -0.30 11.92
CA ILE A 6 -57.13 0.44 11.29
C ILE A 6 -55.96 -0.51 11.16
N ILE A 7 -55.66 -0.94 9.94
CA ILE A 7 -54.45 -1.70 9.61
C ILE A 7 -53.34 -0.66 9.40
N VAL A 8 -52.40 -0.57 10.36
CA VAL A 8 -51.19 0.22 10.20
C VAL A 8 -50.16 -0.66 9.47
N CYS A 9 -49.96 -0.41 8.17
CA CYS A 9 -48.86 -0.98 7.40
C CYS A 9 -47.53 -0.32 7.84
N PHE A 10 -46.75 -1.03 8.61
CA PHE A 10 -45.32 -0.69 8.82
C PHE A 10 -44.57 -1.03 7.52
N ALA A 11 -44.29 -0.04 6.70
CA ALA A 11 -43.32 -0.18 5.62
C ALA A 11 -41.94 -0.29 6.24
N LEU A 12 -41.39 -1.52 6.32
CA LEU A 12 -39.99 -1.77 6.58
C LEU A 12 -39.20 -1.21 5.39
N LEU A 13 -38.66 0.00 5.51
CA LEU A 13 -37.62 0.50 4.64
C LEU A 13 -36.39 -0.35 4.91
N SER A 14 -36.24 -1.44 4.15
CA SER A 14 -34.97 -2.14 4.04
C SER A 14 -33.97 -1.20 3.33
N ASN A 15 -33.13 -0.55 4.10
CA ASN A 15 -31.93 0.07 3.55
C ASN A 15 -31.11 -1.04 2.89
N PHE A 16 -31.25 -1.20 1.58
CA PHE A 16 -30.29 -1.97 0.79
C PHE A 16 -28.97 -1.23 0.89
N ILE A 17 -28.09 -1.71 1.76
CA ILE A 17 -26.66 -1.36 1.72
C ILE A 17 -26.17 -1.93 0.40
N ASN A 18 -26.08 -1.08 -0.63
CA ASN A 18 -25.40 -1.45 -1.87
C ASN A 18 -23.94 -1.68 -1.51
N ALA A 19 -23.54 -2.94 -1.35
CA ALA A 19 -22.14 -3.30 -1.24
C ALA A 19 -21.45 -2.83 -2.53
N SER A 20 -20.42 -2.01 -2.41
CA SER A 20 -19.65 -1.53 -3.57
C SER A 20 -19.17 -2.72 -4.39
N GLU A 21 -19.56 -2.80 -5.66
CA GLU A 21 -19.16 -3.87 -6.56
C GLU A 21 -17.69 -3.75 -6.91
N ILE A 22 -16.94 -4.86 -6.86
CA ILE A 22 -15.56 -4.92 -7.33
C ILE A 22 -15.57 -4.90 -8.86
N LYS A 23 -15.01 -3.84 -9.42
CA LYS A 23 -14.82 -3.64 -10.85
C LYS A 23 -13.40 -4.05 -11.25
N LYS A 24 -13.21 -4.35 -12.53
CA LYS A 24 -11.93 -4.73 -13.10
C LYS A 24 -11.59 -3.90 -14.32
N THR A 25 -10.31 -3.64 -14.50
CA THR A 25 -9.76 -3.06 -15.73
C THR A 25 -8.37 -3.65 -16.00
N THR A 26 -7.98 -3.69 -17.25
CA THR A 26 -6.63 -4.09 -17.66
C THR A 26 -5.84 -2.84 -18.01
N PHE A 27 -4.69 -2.66 -17.36
CA PHE A 27 -3.73 -1.62 -17.72
C PHE A 27 -2.70 -2.21 -18.69
N ALA A 28 -2.69 -1.69 -19.93
CA ALA A 28 -1.83 -2.13 -21.03
C ALA A 28 -1.10 -0.95 -21.70
N TYR A 29 -0.90 0.17 -20.98
CA TYR A 29 -0.34 1.42 -21.51
C TYR A 29 1.14 1.59 -21.14
N TRP A 30 1.91 0.51 -21.23
CA TRP A 30 3.36 0.46 -21.03
C TRP A 30 3.96 -0.70 -21.85
N ASP A 31 5.28 -0.81 -21.85
CA ASP A 31 6.06 -1.82 -22.54
C ASP A 31 6.30 -3.12 -21.73
N LYS A 32 5.51 -3.33 -20.67
CA LYS A 32 5.58 -4.47 -19.75
C LYS A 32 4.31 -5.31 -19.86
N PRO A 33 4.28 -6.52 -19.26
CA PRO A 33 3.05 -7.32 -19.21
C PRO A 33 1.88 -6.52 -18.62
N ASP A 34 0.69 -6.75 -19.17
CA ASP A 34 -0.54 -6.13 -18.71
C ASP A 34 -0.79 -6.40 -17.22
N VAL A 35 -1.38 -5.43 -16.53
CA VAL A 35 -1.79 -5.58 -15.13
C VAL A 35 -3.31 -5.48 -15.02
N GLU A 36 -3.95 -6.52 -14.49
CA GLU A 36 -5.33 -6.42 -14.05
C GLU A 36 -5.37 -5.54 -12.78
N ILE A 37 -6.19 -4.50 -12.78
CA ILE A 37 -6.44 -3.67 -11.62
C ILE A 37 -7.88 -3.84 -11.18
N LEU A 38 -8.07 -4.39 -9.98
CA LEU A 38 -9.37 -4.44 -9.32
C LEU A 38 -9.60 -3.12 -8.62
N TYR A 39 -10.84 -2.63 -8.62
CA TYR A 39 -11.13 -1.36 -7.94
C TYR A 39 -12.59 -1.27 -7.50
N ILE A 40 -12.83 -0.46 -6.47
CA ILE A 40 -14.15 -0.02 -6.05
C ILE A 40 -14.24 1.50 -6.18
N THR A 41 -15.44 1.99 -6.44
CA THR A 41 -15.72 3.42 -6.59
C THR A 41 -16.74 3.86 -5.57
N PRO A 42 -16.78 5.13 -5.19
CA PRO A 42 -17.95 5.69 -4.51
C PRO A 42 -19.19 5.62 -5.41
N ASN A 43 -20.38 5.80 -4.83
CA ASN A 43 -21.63 5.79 -5.56
C ASN A 43 -21.69 6.90 -6.61
N ALA A 44 -21.11 8.07 -6.32
CA ALA A 44 -20.95 9.17 -7.25
C ALA A 44 -19.47 9.57 -7.31
N ILE A 45 -18.87 9.49 -8.48
CA ILE A 45 -17.50 9.98 -8.73
C ILE A 45 -17.63 11.45 -9.13
N ASN A 46 -16.81 12.30 -8.54
CA ASN A 46 -16.66 13.70 -8.92
C ASN A 46 -15.17 14.05 -9.09
N GLU A 47 -14.87 15.27 -9.50
CA GLU A 47 -13.50 15.71 -9.76
C GLU A 47 -12.57 15.68 -8.55
N ASP A 48 -13.12 15.76 -7.33
CA ASP A 48 -12.40 15.73 -6.05
C ASP A 48 -12.25 14.31 -5.48
N THR A 49 -12.70 13.27 -6.20
CA THR A 49 -12.56 11.88 -5.75
C THR A 49 -11.09 11.51 -5.62
N GLU A 50 -10.68 11.08 -4.42
CA GLU A 50 -9.31 10.66 -4.13
C GLU A 50 -9.04 9.21 -4.57
N ILE A 51 -7.75 8.83 -4.61
CA ILE A 51 -7.34 7.45 -4.96
C ILE A 51 -6.42 6.90 -3.87
N ILE A 52 -6.71 5.67 -3.43
CA ILE A 52 -5.82 4.88 -2.58
C ILE A 52 -5.44 3.60 -3.33
N PHE A 53 -4.14 3.35 -3.48
CA PHE A 53 -3.64 2.08 -4.00
C PHE A 53 -3.40 1.10 -2.86
N VAL A 54 -3.96 -0.10 -2.99
CA VAL A 54 -3.85 -1.21 -2.02
C VAL A 54 -3.02 -2.32 -2.63
N ILE A 55 -1.84 -2.59 -2.05
CA ILE A 55 -0.88 -3.55 -2.58
C ILE A 55 -0.93 -4.85 -1.78
N HIS A 56 -1.30 -5.92 -2.47
CA HIS A 56 -1.46 -7.26 -1.91
C HIS A 56 -0.16 -7.90 -1.42
N GLY A 57 -0.27 -8.93 -0.59
CA GLY A 57 0.84 -9.77 -0.14
C GLY A 57 1.34 -10.76 -1.20
N ASN A 58 2.20 -11.68 -0.79
CA ASN A 58 2.81 -12.66 -1.69
C ASN A 58 1.81 -13.70 -2.27
N SER A 59 0.64 -13.85 -1.66
CA SER A 59 -0.44 -14.73 -2.15
C SER A 59 -1.10 -14.21 -3.43
N ARG A 60 -0.88 -12.96 -3.81
CA ARG A 60 -1.44 -12.32 -5.03
C ARG A 60 -2.97 -12.27 -5.05
N ASN A 61 -3.58 -12.16 -3.89
CA ASN A 61 -5.01 -12.13 -3.67
C ASN A 61 -5.51 -10.68 -3.55
N ALA A 62 -5.37 -9.91 -4.62
CA ALA A 62 -5.76 -8.50 -4.68
C ALA A 62 -7.26 -8.28 -4.39
N ASP A 63 -8.10 -9.23 -4.78
CA ASP A 63 -9.54 -9.27 -4.54
C ASP A 63 -9.89 -9.36 -3.04
N ASP A 64 -9.22 -10.22 -2.29
CA ASP A 64 -9.40 -10.35 -0.84
C ASP A 64 -8.99 -9.05 -0.12
N TYR A 65 -7.85 -8.46 -0.53
CA TYR A 65 -7.41 -7.18 0.01
C TYR A 65 -8.44 -6.09 -0.25
N LEU A 66 -8.93 -5.99 -1.48
CA LEU A 66 -9.92 -4.99 -1.85
C LEU A 66 -11.25 -5.20 -1.10
N SER A 67 -11.68 -6.48 -0.95
CA SER A 67 -12.88 -6.85 -0.20
C SER A 67 -12.85 -6.36 1.25
N ALA A 68 -11.67 -6.38 1.89
CA ALA A 68 -11.49 -5.88 3.26
C ALA A 68 -11.69 -4.35 3.37
N TRP A 69 -11.57 -3.59 2.28
CA TRP A 69 -11.81 -2.15 2.26
C TRP A 69 -13.27 -1.76 2.04
N ILE A 70 -14.09 -2.62 1.40
CA ILE A 70 -15.48 -2.31 1.05
C ILE A 70 -16.29 -1.73 2.23
N PRO A 71 -16.34 -2.38 3.43
CA PRO A 71 -17.14 -1.88 4.54
C PRO A 71 -16.61 -0.56 5.14
N LEU A 72 -15.36 -0.19 4.84
CA LEU A 72 -14.67 0.94 5.45
C LEU A 72 -14.82 2.23 4.64
N VAL A 73 -15.25 2.13 3.37
CA VAL A 73 -15.28 3.26 2.41
C VAL A 73 -16.67 3.59 1.88
N GLN A 74 -17.72 2.98 2.43
CA GLN A 74 -19.11 3.09 1.89
C GLN A 74 -19.59 4.53 1.64
N ASN A 75 -19.20 5.48 2.48
CA ASN A 75 -19.60 6.87 2.38
C ASN A 75 -18.41 7.81 2.11
N LYS A 76 -17.29 7.29 1.60
CA LYS A 76 -16.08 8.07 1.33
C LYS A 76 -15.95 8.39 -0.15
N ASN A 77 -15.56 9.63 -0.45
CA ASN A 77 -15.29 10.06 -1.82
C ASN A 77 -13.91 9.56 -2.29
N VAL A 78 -13.78 8.24 -2.43
CA VAL A 78 -12.50 7.61 -2.74
C VAL A 78 -12.65 6.40 -3.66
N ILE A 79 -11.73 6.26 -4.59
CA ILE A 79 -11.47 5.03 -5.36
C ILE A 79 -10.42 4.24 -4.62
N ILE A 80 -10.69 2.96 -4.32
CA ILE A 80 -9.67 2.02 -3.86
C ILE A 80 -9.28 1.15 -5.05
N ALA A 81 -8.00 1.14 -5.41
CA ALA A 81 -7.48 0.39 -6.55
C ALA A 81 -6.41 -0.61 -6.09
N ALA A 82 -6.59 -1.87 -6.43
CA ALA A 82 -5.68 -2.97 -6.09
C ALA A 82 -5.09 -3.58 -7.38
N PRO A 83 -3.90 -3.15 -7.81
CA PRO A 83 -3.21 -3.78 -8.94
C PRO A 83 -2.82 -5.21 -8.56
N ASN A 84 -3.11 -6.15 -9.46
CA ASN A 84 -2.78 -7.56 -9.30
C ASN A 84 -1.47 -7.87 -10.03
N PHE A 85 -0.36 -7.76 -9.32
CA PHE A 85 0.96 -8.17 -9.83
C PHE A 85 1.06 -9.70 -9.79
N ASP A 86 0.60 -10.38 -10.83
CA ASP A 86 0.57 -11.84 -10.90
C ASP A 86 1.97 -12.47 -10.81
N LYS A 87 2.04 -13.72 -10.33
CA LYS A 87 3.31 -14.38 -10.05
C LYS A 87 4.09 -14.76 -11.32
N LYS A 88 3.41 -14.93 -12.45
CA LYS A 88 4.03 -15.33 -13.71
C LYS A 88 4.83 -14.19 -14.32
N ASN A 89 4.26 -12.99 -14.31
CA ASN A 89 4.82 -11.82 -14.97
C ASN A 89 5.62 -10.92 -14.01
N PHE A 90 5.25 -10.91 -12.71
CA PHE A 90 5.82 -10.01 -11.70
C PHE A 90 6.30 -10.79 -10.48
N ARG A 91 7.26 -11.69 -10.70
CA ARG A 91 7.73 -12.63 -9.68
C ARG A 91 8.27 -11.93 -8.44
N TYR A 92 9.03 -10.87 -8.64
CA TYR A 92 9.69 -10.09 -7.60
C TYR A 92 9.11 -8.67 -7.46
N PHE A 93 7.78 -8.52 -7.67
CA PHE A 93 7.12 -7.20 -7.59
C PHE A 93 7.50 -6.43 -6.33
N PHE A 94 7.65 -7.10 -5.19
CA PHE A 94 8.03 -6.49 -3.92
C PHE A 94 9.46 -5.91 -3.91
N LEU A 95 10.25 -6.21 -4.94
CA LEU A 95 11.55 -5.62 -5.26
C LEU A 95 11.49 -4.76 -6.53
N LEU A 96 10.28 -4.40 -6.98
CA LEU A 96 10.04 -3.62 -8.19
C LEU A 96 10.62 -4.26 -9.47
N GLU A 97 10.75 -5.60 -9.50
CA GLU A 97 11.44 -6.39 -10.53
C GLU A 97 12.91 -6.00 -10.74
N SER A 98 13.51 -5.22 -9.84
CA SER A 98 14.89 -4.72 -9.94
C SER A 98 15.93 -5.67 -9.33
N ALA A 99 15.50 -6.66 -8.56
CA ALA A 99 16.35 -7.68 -7.98
C ALA A 99 15.55 -8.95 -7.65
N GLU A 100 16.26 -10.05 -7.39
CA GLU A 100 15.71 -11.29 -6.84
C GLU A 100 15.78 -11.30 -5.31
N SER A 101 15.05 -12.23 -4.67
CA SER A 101 15.00 -12.35 -3.21
C SER A 101 16.35 -12.69 -2.55
N ASN A 102 17.29 -13.24 -3.30
CA ASN A 102 18.67 -13.55 -2.86
C ASN A 102 19.61 -12.34 -2.95
N GLY A 103 19.16 -11.21 -3.51
CA GLY A 103 19.92 -9.99 -3.70
C GLY A 103 20.59 -9.85 -5.08
N THR A 104 20.41 -10.81 -5.99
CA THR A 104 20.90 -10.69 -7.36
C THR A 104 20.15 -9.56 -8.08
N ILE A 105 20.89 -8.60 -8.61
CA ILE A 105 20.32 -7.48 -9.37
C ILE A 105 19.82 -7.99 -10.72
N ASN A 106 18.64 -7.53 -11.11
CA ASN A 106 18.13 -7.75 -12.45
C ASN A 106 18.73 -6.68 -13.39
N GLU A 107 19.57 -7.10 -14.32
CA GLU A 107 20.26 -6.19 -15.27
C GLU A 107 19.30 -5.60 -16.32
N ARG A 108 18.07 -6.14 -16.44
CA ARG A 108 17.07 -5.67 -17.38
C ARG A 108 16.27 -4.52 -16.78
N SER A 109 16.81 -3.31 -16.86
CA SER A 109 16.15 -2.10 -16.33
C SER A 109 14.80 -1.81 -17.01
N ASP A 110 14.60 -2.30 -18.24
CA ASP A 110 13.33 -2.22 -18.97
C ASP A 110 12.19 -3.02 -18.30
N SER A 111 12.52 -3.99 -17.46
CA SER A 111 11.53 -4.78 -16.71
C SER A 111 11.09 -4.13 -15.38
N TYR A 112 11.77 -3.09 -14.90
CA TYR A 112 11.47 -2.48 -13.60
C TYR A 112 10.09 -1.83 -13.57
N ILE A 113 9.39 -2.01 -12.46
CA ILE A 113 8.02 -1.48 -12.27
C ILE A 113 7.97 -0.32 -11.27
N ASN A 114 9.10 0.38 -11.08
CA ASN A 114 9.20 1.54 -10.19
C ASN A 114 8.38 2.76 -10.67
N THR A 115 7.78 2.73 -11.85
CA THR A 115 6.84 3.74 -12.36
C THR A 115 5.39 3.27 -12.37
N SER A 116 5.10 2.05 -11.94
CA SER A 116 3.78 1.42 -12.08
C SER A 116 2.64 2.24 -11.48
N ILE A 117 2.73 2.59 -10.20
CA ILE A 117 1.63 3.28 -9.51
C ILE A 117 1.41 4.69 -10.06
N SER A 118 2.48 5.40 -10.46
CA SER A 118 2.35 6.71 -11.10
C SER A 118 1.59 6.64 -12.43
N LEU A 119 1.81 5.58 -13.21
CA LEU A 119 1.08 5.32 -14.45
C LEU A 119 -0.38 4.91 -14.18
N PHE A 120 -0.61 4.06 -13.18
CA PHE A 120 -1.97 3.70 -12.78
C PHE A 120 -2.74 4.90 -12.24
N PHE A 121 -2.10 5.77 -11.47
CA PHE A 121 -2.70 7.02 -11.02
C PHE A 121 -3.14 7.90 -12.18
N ASN A 122 -2.26 8.13 -13.16
CA ASN A 122 -2.58 8.90 -14.36
C ASN A 122 -3.74 8.27 -15.16
N TYR A 123 -3.76 6.94 -15.25
CA TYR A 123 -4.84 6.20 -15.91
C TYR A 123 -6.19 6.43 -15.22
N PHE A 124 -6.26 6.27 -13.89
CA PHE A 124 -7.51 6.49 -13.15
C PHE A 124 -7.93 7.96 -13.18
N LYS A 125 -6.97 8.89 -13.02
CA LYS A 125 -7.21 10.33 -13.14
C LYS A 125 -7.85 10.69 -14.50
N SER A 126 -7.30 10.18 -15.58
CA SER A 126 -7.84 10.40 -16.93
C SER A 126 -9.19 9.72 -17.13
N ARG A 127 -9.32 8.46 -16.71
CA ARG A 127 -10.53 7.65 -16.87
C ARG A 127 -11.77 8.27 -16.22
N PHE A 128 -11.59 8.89 -15.06
CA PHE A 128 -12.67 9.43 -14.24
C PHE A 128 -12.68 10.97 -14.20
N ALA A 129 -11.85 11.64 -15.02
CA ALA A 129 -11.73 13.09 -15.08
C ALA A 129 -11.50 13.75 -13.71
N LEU A 130 -10.56 13.19 -12.91
CA LEU A 130 -10.27 13.66 -11.55
C LEU A 130 -9.29 14.85 -11.57
N ASN A 131 -9.48 15.80 -10.66
CA ASN A 131 -8.53 16.88 -10.38
C ASN A 131 -7.43 16.47 -9.38
N ALA A 132 -7.49 15.27 -8.79
CA ALA A 132 -6.52 14.77 -7.83
C ALA A 132 -5.07 14.97 -8.31
N ASN A 133 -4.24 15.57 -7.46
CA ASN A 133 -2.81 15.78 -7.73
C ASN A 133 -1.93 14.81 -6.92
N THR A 134 -2.50 14.13 -5.95
CA THR A 134 -1.83 13.18 -5.07
C THR A 134 -2.67 11.90 -4.95
N TYR A 135 -2.02 10.85 -4.46
CA TYR A 135 -2.66 9.58 -4.12
C TYR A 135 -2.08 9.02 -2.82
N LYS A 136 -2.78 8.09 -2.22
CA LYS A 136 -2.35 7.42 -0.99
C LYS A 136 -2.04 5.95 -1.26
N MET A 137 -1.24 5.32 -0.39
CA MET A 137 -0.86 3.92 -0.55
C MET A 137 -1.00 3.12 0.74
N PHE A 138 -1.47 1.90 0.60
CA PHE A 138 -1.42 0.86 1.64
C PHE A 138 -0.75 -0.38 1.09
N GLY A 139 0.20 -0.94 1.82
CA GLY A 139 0.78 -2.24 1.53
C GLY A 139 0.90 -3.11 2.77
N HIS A 140 0.64 -4.41 2.60
CA HIS A 140 0.82 -5.40 3.67
C HIS A 140 1.75 -6.51 3.21
N SER A 141 2.64 -7.01 4.09
CA SER A 141 3.55 -8.12 3.80
C SER A 141 4.48 -7.81 2.60
N ALA A 142 4.42 -8.60 1.53
CA ALA A 142 5.14 -8.30 0.28
C ALA A 142 4.68 -6.98 -0.35
N GLY A 143 3.40 -6.61 -0.20
CA GLY A 143 2.89 -5.31 -0.61
C GLY A 143 3.49 -4.16 0.20
N ALA A 144 3.76 -4.34 1.49
CA ALA A 144 4.48 -3.37 2.30
C ALA A 144 5.93 -3.22 1.85
N GLN A 145 6.57 -4.32 1.45
CA GLN A 145 7.91 -4.31 0.85
C GLN A 145 7.92 -3.57 -0.49
N PHE A 146 6.90 -3.78 -1.33
CA PHE A 146 6.69 -2.98 -2.54
C PHE A 146 6.55 -1.50 -2.22
N THR A 147 5.64 -1.16 -1.31
CA THR A 147 5.26 0.23 -1.03
C THR A 147 6.43 1.07 -0.57
N HIS A 148 7.23 0.61 0.42
CA HIS A 148 8.38 1.42 0.87
C HIS A 148 9.48 1.53 -0.20
N ARG A 149 9.71 0.48 -1.01
CA ARG A 149 10.68 0.55 -2.12
C ARG A 149 10.17 1.40 -3.26
N TYR A 150 8.88 1.34 -3.54
CA TYR A 150 8.26 2.23 -4.53
C TYR A 150 8.45 3.70 -4.12
N MET A 151 8.15 4.05 -2.88
CA MET A 151 8.43 5.40 -2.35
C MET A 151 9.90 5.78 -2.49
N LEU A 152 10.82 4.85 -2.24
CA LEU A 152 12.27 5.12 -2.26
C LEU A 152 12.84 5.21 -3.68
N LEU A 153 12.30 4.46 -4.65
CA LEU A 153 12.93 4.24 -5.95
C LEU A 153 12.12 4.77 -7.15
N SER A 154 10.90 5.29 -6.94
CA SER A 154 10.06 5.76 -8.06
C SER A 154 10.32 7.20 -8.48
N ASN A 155 10.88 8.01 -7.60
CA ASN A 155 10.96 9.48 -7.72
C ASN A 155 9.56 10.16 -7.86
N ASP A 156 8.47 9.46 -7.58
CA ASP A 156 7.12 10.03 -7.60
C ASP A 156 6.76 10.67 -6.25
N GLN A 157 6.78 11.98 -6.19
CA GLN A 157 6.49 12.75 -4.98
C GLN A 157 4.99 13.06 -4.79
N ARG A 158 4.11 12.47 -5.61
CA ARG A 158 2.64 12.66 -5.50
C ARG A 158 1.99 11.77 -4.45
N ILE A 159 2.76 10.91 -3.77
CA ILE A 159 2.26 10.13 -2.65
C ILE A 159 2.09 11.05 -1.44
N SER A 160 0.86 11.26 -0.98
CA SER A 160 0.57 12.14 0.17
C SER A 160 0.69 11.44 1.51
N ASP A 161 0.11 10.26 1.60
CA ASP A 161 0.05 9.44 2.82
C ASP A 161 0.31 7.98 2.50
N THR A 162 1.03 7.31 3.40
CA THR A 162 1.37 5.90 3.21
C THR A 162 1.18 5.10 4.50
N VAL A 163 0.68 3.87 4.36
CA VAL A 163 0.69 2.88 5.44
C VAL A 163 1.41 1.63 4.97
N ILE A 164 2.45 1.24 5.71
CA ILE A 164 3.29 0.06 5.47
C ILE A 164 3.05 -0.90 6.64
N ALA A 165 2.43 -2.06 6.40
CA ALA A 165 2.06 -2.98 7.46
C ALA A 165 2.75 -4.35 7.31
N ASN A 166 3.34 -4.85 8.38
CA ASN A 166 3.89 -6.20 8.49
C ASN A 166 4.87 -6.58 7.36
N ALA A 167 5.74 -5.67 6.94
CA ALA A 167 6.74 -5.98 5.91
C ALA A 167 7.68 -7.10 6.37
N GLY A 168 8.02 -7.99 5.45
CA GLY A 168 8.92 -9.10 5.74
C GLY A 168 10.36 -8.66 6.01
N TRP A 169 10.81 -7.60 5.34
CA TRP A 169 12.14 -6.98 5.46
C TRP A 169 12.18 -5.67 4.66
N TYR A 170 13.24 -4.87 4.84
CA TYR A 170 13.31 -3.50 4.36
C TYR A 170 14.57 -3.23 3.54
N THR A 171 14.56 -2.14 2.77
CA THR A 171 15.75 -1.51 2.20
C THR A 171 16.16 -0.37 3.12
N PHE A 172 17.26 -0.53 3.86
CA PHE A 172 17.77 0.47 4.79
C PHE A 172 18.51 1.58 4.05
N LEU A 173 18.43 2.80 4.56
CA LEU A 173 19.20 3.95 4.01
C LEU A 173 20.67 3.93 4.49
N ASN A 174 21.36 2.80 4.31
CA ASN A 174 22.72 2.57 4.77
C ASN A 174 23.61 2.01 3.64
N GLY A 175 24.89 1.74 3.96
CA GLY A 175 25.89 1.22 3.01
C GLY A 175 25.83 -0.29 2.76
N GLU A 176 24.81 -1.01 3.20
CA GLU A 176 24.60 -2.41 2.81
C GLU A 176 24.17 -2.47 1.33
N GLN A 177 24.54 -3.58 0.69
CA GLN A 177 24.18 -3.82 -0.72
C GLN A 177 22.66 -3.85 -0.92
N TYR A 178 22.21 -3.30 -2.03
CA TYR A 178 20.84 -3.46 -2.47
C TYR A 178 20.54 -4.98 -2.68
N PRO A 179 19.37 -5.47 -2.29
CA PRO A 179 18.19 -4.72 -1.83
C PRO A 179 18.06 -4.55 -0.31
N TYR A 180 19.08 -4.89 0.48
CA TYR A 180 19.04 -4.77 1.95
C TYR A 180 19.40 -3.37 2.45
N GLY A 181 20.22 -2.66 1.68
CA GLY A 181 20.55 -1.25 1.82
C GLY A 181 20.52 -0.53 0.48
N ILE A 182 21.05 0.69 0.41
CA ILE A 182 21.01 1.52 -0.80
C ILE A 182 22.32 1.52 -1.59
N LYS A 183 23.33 0.77 -1.18
CA LYS A 183 24.58 0.68 -1.93
C LYS A 183 24.34 -0.08 -3.23
N ASP A 184 24.86 0.47 -4.33
CA ASP A 184 24.75 -0.09 -5.67
C ASP A 184 23.29 -0.39 -6.10
N THR A 185 22.37 0.49 -5.72
CA THR A 185 20.98 0.42 -6.21
C THR A 185 20.94 0.55 -7.73
N PRO A 186 20.14 -0.26 -8.43
CA PRO A 186 20.03 -0.17 -9.88
C PRO A 186 19.25 1.06 -10.36
N ILE A 187 18.63 1.80 -9.44
CA ILE A 187 17.88 3.04 -9.68
C ILE A 187 18.51 4.12 -8.80
N GLU A 188 18.93 5.21 -9.43
CA GLU A 188 19.55 6.33 -8.71
C GLU A 188 18.60 6.98 -7.71
N ILE A 189 19.08 7.24 -6.50
CA ILE A 189 18.36 7.92 -5.43
C ILE A 189 19.06 9.24 -5.11
N SER A 190 18.44 10.35 -5.47
CA SER A 190 18.98 11.67 -5.15
C SER A 190 18.84 12.00 -3.66
N SER A 191 19.71 12.87 -3.15
CA SER A 191 19.61 13.37 -1.77
C SER A 191 18.30 14.13 -1.52
N SER A 192 17.76 14.81 -2.51
CA SER A 192 16.46 15.49 -2.42
C SER A 192 15.32 14.48 -2.31
N HIS A 193 15.43 13.34 -3.00
CA HIS A 193 14.43 12.28 -2.90
C HIS A 193 14.48 11.56 -1.55
N ILE A 194 15.67 11.32 -0.99
CA ILE A 194 15.79 10.80 0.38
C ILE A 194 15.14 11.76 1.39
N ARG A 195 15.34 13.06 1.23
CA ARG A 195 14.69 14.08 2.08
C ARG A 195 13.17 14.02 1.96
N TRP A 196 12.63 13.92 0.74
CA TRP A 196 11.20 13.75 0.52
C TRP A 196 10.69 12.44 1.16
N PHE A 197 11.36 11.32 0.94
CA PHE A 197 11.00 10.01 1.50
C PHE A 197 10.89 10.06 3.04
N MET A 198 11.86 10.68 3.70
CA MET A 198 11.89 10.85 5.16
C MET A 198 10.80 11.79 5.67
N SER A 199 10.47 12.83 4.91
CA SER A 199 9.46 13.84 5.27
C SER A 199 8.05 13.51 4.79
N ASN A 200 7.84 12.41 4.06
CA ASN A 200 6.50 11.95 3.66
C ASN A 200 5.73 11.41 4.88
N LYS A 201 4.43 11.71 4.97
CA LYS A 201 3.55 11.21 6.03
C LYS A 201 3.35 9.71 5.88
N THR A 202 4.06 8.93 6.67
CA THR A 202 4.09 7.47 6.57
C THR A 202 3.86 6.82 7.93
N SER A 203 2.98 5.82 7.98
CA SER A 203 2.75 5.00 9.17
C SER A 203 3.29 3.59 8.96
N LEU A 204 4.27 3.22 9.76
CA LEU A 204 4.80 1.86 9.84
C LEU A 204 4.05 1.09 10.91
N LEU A 205 3.29 0.08 10.52
CA LEU A 205 2.50 -0.76 11.41
C LEU A 205 3.10 -2.15 11.52
N ILE A 206 3.12 -2.71 12.71
CA ILE A 206 3.52 -4.09 12.96
C ILE A 206 2.60 -4.74 13.99
N GLY A 207 2.18 -5.98 13.75
CA GLY A 207 1.44 -6.76 14.73
C GLY A 207 2.36 -7.29 15.83
N SER A 208 1.98 -7.14 17.10
CA SER A 208 2.84 -7.50 18.23
C SER A 208 3.20 -8.99 18.29
N ILE A 209 2.38 -9.84 17.68
CA ILE A 209 2.60 -11.31 17.61
C ILE A 209 2.93 -11.78 16.18
N ASP A 210 3.40 -10.89 15.28
CA ASP A 210 3.93 -11.29 13.96
C ASP A 210 5.39 -11.77 14.06
N ILE A 211 5.59 -12.76 14.92
CA ILE A 211 6.88 -13.39 15.26
C ILE A 211 7.08 -14.74 14.59
N ASN A 212 6.10 -15.25 13.85
CA ASN A 212 6.20 -16.51 13.16
C ASN A 212 7.24 -16.44 12.04
N LEU A 213 8.19 -17.37 12.03
CA LEU A 213 9.30 -17.42 11.06
C LEU A 213 8.90 -18.09 9.74
N ASN A 214 7.71 -18.63 9.61
CA ASN A 214 7.23 -19.20 8.36
C ASN A 214 7.17 -18.11 7.27
N ASN A 215 7.71 -18.41 6.10
CA ASN A 215 7.76 -17.49 4.95
C ASN A 215 8.49 -16.16 5.23
N VAL A 216 9.38 -16.12 6.23
CA VAL A 216 10.30 -15.00 6.46
C VAL A 216 11.55 -15.19 5.59
N ASN A 217 12.01 -14.14 4.94
CA ASN A 217 13.28 -14.18 4.21
C ASN A 217 14.42 -14.49 5.19
N SER A 218 15.09 -15.63 4.97
CA SER A 218 16.19 -16.14 5.80
C SER A 218 17.58 -15.86 5.21
N SER A 219 17.68 -15.05 4.14
CA SER A 219 18.98 -14.63 3.61
C SER A 219 19.80 -13.86 4.64
N ALA A 220 21.12 -13.92 4.53
CA ALA A 220 22.01 -13.25 5.48
C ALA A 220 21.73 -11.74 5.61
N GLY A 221 21.42 -11.06 4.51
CA GLY A 221 21.08 -9.63 4.54
C GLY A 221 19.79 -9.34 5.28
N ALA A 222 18.76 -10.18 5.12
CA ALA A 222 17.51 -10.02 5.84
C ALA A 222 17.65 -10.38 7.33
N GLN A 223 18.45 -11.39 7.67
CA GLN A 223 18.71 -11.77 9.07
C GLN A 223 19.48 -10.70 9.85
N LYS A 224 20.37 -9.94 9.20
CA LYS A 224 21.01 -8.78 9.83
C LYS A 224 20.02 -7.71 10.29
N GLN A 225 18.82 -7.64 9.68
CA GLN A 225 17.79 -6.68 10.05
C GLN A 225 17.01 -7.09 11.31
N GLY A 226 17.06 -8.37 11.69
CA GLY A 226 16.35 -8.96 12.83
C GLY A 226 15.85 -10.36 12.50
N ILE A 227 15.49 -11.13 13.54
CA ILE A 227 15.03 -12.52 13.41
C ILE A 227 13.57 -12.54 12.95
N THR A 228 12.71 -11.78 13.62
CA THR A 228 11.28 -11.68 13.34
C THR A 228 10.94 -10.43 12.51
N ARG A 229 9.71 -10.37 11.98
CA ARG A 229 9.22 -9.15 11.32
C ARG A 229 9.11 -7.97 12.30
N VAL A 230 8.81 -8.26 13.57
CA VAL A 230 8.77 -7.25 14.63
C VAL A 230 10.15 -6.64 14.84
N ASP A 231 11.19 -7.46 15.01
CA ASP A 231 12.57 -6.98 15.16
C ASP A 231 13.00 -6.11 13.96
N ARG A 232 12.67 -6.56 12.75
CA ARG A 232 13.05 -5.85 11.52
C ARG A 232 12.35 -4.50 11.38
N ALA A 233 11.07 -4.42 11.76
CA ALA A 233 10.32 -3.17 11.74
C ALA A 233 10.88 -2.17 12.75
N ASP A 234 11.17 -2.63 13.96
CA ASP A 234 11.76 -1.82 15.04
C ASP A 234 13.14 -1.29 14.65
N ASN A 235 14.03 -2.16 14.18
CA ASN A 235 15.37 -1.79 13.75
C ASN A 235 15.35 -0.85 12.53
N TYR A 236 14.43 -1.08 11.58
CA TYR A 236 14.26 -0.20 10.44
C TYR A 236 13.83 1.21 10.86
N PHE A 237 12.78 1.31 11.69
CA PHE A 237 12.28 2.59 12.18
C PHE A 237 13.31 3.36 12.99
N LYS A 238 14.04 2.69 13.89
CA LYS A 238 15.16 3.29 14.65
C LYS A 238 16.26 3.82 13.72
N SER A 239 16.60 3.07 12.67
CA SER A 239 17.61 3.52 11.70
C SER A 239 17.20 4.78 10.95
N LEU A 240 15.90 4.96 10.67
CA LEU A 240 15.39 6.17 10.03
C LEU A 240 15.47 7.38 10.99
N ILE A 241 15.13 7.21 12.28
CA ILE A 241 15.31 8.25 13.30
C ILE A 241 16.77 8.68 13.37
N ASP A 242 17.70 7.72 13.47
CA ASP A 242 19.15 8.00 13.53
C ASP A 242 19.63 8.81 12.33
N ILE A 243 19.12 8.52 11.13
CA ILE A 243 19.46 9.26 9.90
C ILE A 243 18.86 10.66 9.92
N SER A 244 17.60 10.80 10.35
CA SER A 244 16.95 12.08 10.51
C SER A 244 17.77 13.01 11.41
N ASP A 245 18.15 12.52 12.58
CA ASP A 245 18.91 13.28 13.57
C ASP A 245 20.32 13.66 13.07
N LYS A 246 21.03 12.67 12.49
CA LYS A 246 22.41 12.90 11.98
C LYS A 246 22.48 13.84 10.78
N LYS A 247 21.44 13.85 9.94
CA LYS A 247 21.42 14.63 8.69
C LYS A 247 20.52 15.85 8.77
N GLU A 248 19.88 16.10 9.91
CA GLU A 248 18.91 17.18 10.12
C GLU A 248 17.82 17.19 9.03
N ILE A 249 17.27 16.00 8.74
CA ILE A 249 16.18 15.82 7.76
C ILE A 249 14.87 15.79 8.51
N PRO A 250 13.84 16.57 8.11
CA PRO A 250 12.50 16.44 8.68
C PRO A 250 11.98 15.00 8.59
N PHE A 251 11.46 14.47 9.70
CA PHE A 251 10.98 13.10 9.78
C PHE A 251 9.49 13.08 10.12
N ARG A 252 8.67 12.47 9.25
CA ARG A 252 7.22 12.40 9.43
C ARG A 252 6.67 10.97 9.41
N TRP A 253 7.53 10.00 9.65
CA TRP A 253 7.10 8.63 9.84
C TRP A 253 6.64 8.42 11.28
N SER A 254 5.61 7.60 11.45
CA SER A 254 5.14 7.10 12.75
C SER A 254 5.32 5.58 12.81
N TYR A 255 5.53 5.05 14.00
CA TYR A 255 5.62 3.62 14.24
C TYR A 255 4.58 3.17 15.26
N LYS A 256 3.80 2.15 14.93
CA LYS A 256 2.76 1.66 15.81
C LYS A 256 2.78 0.13 15.86
N VAL A 257 2.94 -0.42 17.05
CA VAL A 257 2.75 -1.84 17.35
C VAL A 257 1.27 -2.07 17.64
N ILE A 258 0.66 -3.02 16.92
CA ILE A 258 -0.76 -3.36 17.06
C ILE A 258 -0.87 -4.61 17.94
N ASN A 259 -1.44 -4.43 19.11
CA ASN A 259 -1.56 -5.52 20.10
C ASN A 259 -2.40 -6.68 19.56
N ASP A 260 -1.97 -7.91 19.87
CA ASP A 260 -2.66 -9.17 19.57
C ASP A 260 -2.95 -9.41 18.08
N VAL A 261 -2.20 -8.73 17.18
CA VAL A 261 -2.26 -8.94 15.75
C VAL A 261 -1.00 -9.64 15.27
N GLY A 262 -1.18 -10.71 14.49
CA GLY A 262 -0.12 -11.43 13.78
C GLY A 262 0.05 -10.94 12.35
N HIS A 263 0.46 -11.85 11.44
CA HIS A 263 0.61 -11.55 10.02
C HIS A 263 -0.75 -11.57 9.29
N ASP A 264 -1.62 -10.62 9.61
CA ASP A 264 -3.04 -10.62 9.24
C ASP A 264 -3.44 -9.28 8.63
N TYR A 265 -3.64 -9.26 7.29
CA TYR A 265 -4.06 -8.06 6.56
C TYR A 265 -5.49 -7.65 6.92
N GLN A 266 -6.40 -8.58 7.25
CA GLN A 266 -7.78 -8.25 7.58
C GLN A 266 -7.86 -7.44 8.86
N LYS A 267 -6.99 -7.74 9.85
CA LYS A 267 -6.88 -6.96 11.09
C LYS A 267 -6.11 -5.65 10.90
N MET A 268 -5.17 -5.60 9.96
CA MET A 268 -4.40 -4.37 9.68
C MET A 268 -5.18 -3.37 8.82
N THR A 269 -6.06 -3.84 7.93
CA THR A 269 -6.80 -2.97 6.99
C THR A 269 -7.67 -1.92 7.69
N PRO A 270 -8.47 -2.22 8.74
CA PRO A 270 -9.25 -1.19 9.44
C PRO A 270 -8.39 -0.09 10.06
N ILE A 271 -7.20 -0.44 10.55
CA ILE A 271 -6.24 0.51 11.13
C ILE A 271 -5.64 1.39 10.04
N ALA A 272 -5.24 0.79 8.94
CA ALA A 272 -4.74 1.52 7.77
C ALA A 272 -5.82 2.47 7.20
N ALA A 273 -7.06 2.00 7.10
CA ALA A 273 -8.18 2.80 6.65
C ALA A 273 -8.45 4.00 7.57
N SER A 274 -8.40 3.82 8.89
CA SER A 274 -8.58 4.92 9.84
C SER A 274 -7.53 6.03 9.70
N ILE A 275 -6.33 5.69 9.21
CA ILE A 275 -5.25 6.64 8.95
C ILE A 275 -5.46 7.32 7.57
N LEU A 276 -5.67 6.53 6.52
CA LEU A 276 -5.69 7.02 5.15
C LEU A 276 -7.01 7.74 4.77
N LEU A 277 -8.11 7.43 5.46
CA LEU A 277 -9.43 8.04 5.21
C LEU A 277 -9.71 9.26 6.08
N GLN A 278 -8.80 9.65 6.98
CA GLN A 278 -9.03 10.70 7.98
C GLN A 278 -9.45 12.02 7.34
N ASP A 279 -8.78 12.42 6.26
CA ASP A 279 -8.99 13.70 5.58
C ASP A 279 -9.87 13.57 4.33
N ILE A 280 -10.43 12.37 4.05
CA ILE A 280 -11.28 12.14 2.88
C ILE A 280 -12.73 12.49 3.21
N GLY A 281 -13.30 13.38 2.40
CA GLY A 281 -14.69 13.79 2.51
C GLY A 281 -15.69 12.64 2.37
N ASN A 282 -16.87 12.81 2.94
CA ASN A 282 -17.99 11.92 2.70
C ASN A 282 -18.72 12.33 1.40
N ILE A 283 -19.40 11.37 0.79
CA ILE A 283 -20.40 11.61 -0.25
C ILE A 283 -21.78 11.63 0.41
N ASP A 284 -22.59 12.61 0.08
CA ASP A 284 -23.98 12.75 0.53
C ASP A 284 -24.90 11.70 -0.14
#